data_056b78d9782219d5fd3aed9e62bc2d49
#
_entry.id   056b78d9782219d5fd3aed9e62bc2d49
#
_cell.length_a   1.000
_cell.length_b   1.000
_cell.length_c   1.000
_cell.angle_alpha   90.00
_cell.angle_beta   90.00
_cell.angle_gamma   90.00
#
_symmetry.space_group_name_H-M   'P 1'
#
loop_
_entity.id
_entity.type
_entity.pdbx_description
1 polymer ?
#
loop_
_entity_poly.entity_id
_entity_poly.type
_entity_poly.pdbx_seq_one_letter_code
_entity_poly.pdbx_strand_id
1 'polypeptide(L)'
;MERLVLADGDSGSEWVPAEATMDPDDRHARQGRAMHFHVDVNFETGQPDYPIGWPRTYLRVTEAQRDWTGWDFVDFWLYAETSRESFPSTALGFIVRCPDRNNQWQTTLEPKKGEWVHYRFPVSNVPDPTNVHAVQLFISEANYAHGDVLDFWIDELALLRYAEPTIVAVRPLNQVAYADADVLRVRVKLTGMDEGEAVEVLTRLVDDGETLRQSATTLGDGTHTMPLQVGGRLEPGEYEVQAQIVGSDRTLSETIRMVSSPWEGDAQ
;
A
#
# COMPACT_ATOMS: atom_id res chain seq x y z
N MET A 1 -10.60 11.07 -2.28
CA MET A 1 -9.29 10.99 -1.59
C MET A 1 -8.61 12.34 -1.69
N GLU A 2 -7.99 12.81 -0.62
CA GLU A 2 -7.08 13.96 -0.64
C GLU A 2 -5.72 13.55 -1.19
N ARG A 3 -4.99 14.53 -1.74
CA ARG A 3 -3.72 14.29 -2.44
C ARG A 3 -2.69 15.36 -2.10
N LEU A 4 -1.49 14.93 -1.74
CA LEU A 4 -0.31 15.77 -1.62
C LEU A 4 0.70 15.34 -2.69
N VAL A 5 0.91 16.19 -3.69
CA VAL A 5 1.91 15.93 -4.74
C VAL A 5 3.31 16.06 -4.13
N LEU A 6 4.12 15.03 -4.28
CA LEU A 6 5.53 15.01 -3.89
C LEU A 6 6.41 15.41 -5.08
N ALA A 7 6.09 14.90 -6.27
CA ALA A 7 6.79 15.20 -7.50
C ALA A 7 5.93 14.91 -8.74
N ASP A 8 6.10 15.77 -9.73
CA ASP A 8 5.74 15.60 -11.12
C ASP A 8 6.79 16.33 -11.98
N GLY A 9 6.67 16.30 -13.30
CA GLY A 9 7.61 16.98 -14.18
C GLY A 9 7.48 18.51 -14.18
N ASP A 10 6.44 19.08 -13.56
CA ASP A 10 6.14 20.51 -13.53
C ASP A 10 6.40 21.16 -12.17
N SER A 11 6.47 20.39 -11.10
CA SER A 11 6.57 20.88 -9.71
C SER A 11 7.95 21.45 -9.33
N GLY A 12 8.99 21.25 -10.16
CA GLY A 12 10.36 21.65 -9.82
C GLY A 12 10.94 20.86 -8.65
N SER A 13 10.47 19.67 -8.41
CA SER A 13 10.95 18.76 -7.37
C SER A 13 12.43 18.40 -7.56
N GLU A 14 13.18 18.31 -6.44
CA GLU A 14 14.61 18.07 -6.48
C GLU A 14 14.91 16.56 -6.59
N TRP A 15 15.24 16.12 -7.81
CA TRP A 15 15.75 14.78 -8.05
C TRP A 15 17.28 14.78 -8.14
N VAL A 16 17.90 13.79 -7.54
CA VAL A 16 19.36 13.65 -7.51
C VAL A 16 19.76 12.32 -8.16
N PRO A 17 20.10 12.34 -9.46
CA PRO A 17 20.53 11.13 -10.15
C PRO A 17 22.00 10.79 -9.82
N ALA A 18 22.34 9.50 -9.97
CA ALA A 18 23.71 8.98 -9.94
C ALA A 18 23.81 7.81 -10.93
N GLU A 19 24.83 7.83 -11.78
CA GLU A 19 25.04 6.85 -12.86
C GLU A 19 23.84 6.79 -13.85
N ALA A 20 23.10 7.89 -13.97
CA ALA A 20 21.88 8.02 -14.77
C ALA A 20 21.54 9.51 -14.95
N THR A 21 20.50 9.81 -15.75
CA THR A 21 19.89 11.16 -15.79
C THR A 21 18.47 11.14 -15.25
N MET A 22 17.97 12.31 -14.85
CA MET A 22 16.60 12.50 -14.36
C MET A 22 16.14 13.90 -14.73
N ASP A 23 15.34 14.03 -15.77
CA ASP A 23 14.92 15.29 -16.34
C ASP A 23 13.42 15.35 -16.61
N PRO A 24 12.76 16.53 -16.55
CA PRO A 24 11.38 16.68 -16.98
C PRO A 24 11.23 16.42 -18.49
N ASP A 25 10.23 15.64 -18.88
CA ASP A 25 10.03 15.24 -20.29
C ASP A 25 8.52 15.19 -20.61
N ASP A 26 8.13 15.63 -21.79
CA ASP A 26 6.75 15.68 -22.26
C ASP A 26 6.38 14.54 -23.25
N ARG A 27 7.36 13.70 -23.66
CA ARG A 27 7.12 12.59 -24.59
C ARG A 27 6.15 11.57 -24.06
N HIS A 28 6.26 11.28 -22.76
CA HIS A 28 5.36 10.39 -22.04
C HIS A 28 4.98 11.07 -20.73
N ALA A 29 3.78 11.65 -20.67
CA ALA A 29 3.22 12.24 -19.48
C ALA A 29 1.71 11.94 -19.44
N ARG A 30 1.17 11.77 -18.25
CA ARG A 30 -0.28 11.67 -18.05
C ARG A 30 -0.92 13.05 -18.02
N GLN A 31 -0.20 14.00 -17.44
CA GLN A 31 -0.57 15.41 -17.42
C GLN A 31 0.71 16.27 -17.38
N GLY A 32 0.77 17.32 -18.20
CA GLY A 32 1.94 18.20 -18.24
C GLY A 32 3.21 17.47 -18.66
N ARG A 33 4.17 17.36 -17.74
CA ARG A 33 5.44 16.65 -17.93
C ARG A 33 5.62 15.59 -16.85
N ALA A 34 6.23 14.48 -17.23
CA ALA A 34 6.70 13.45 -16.29
C ALA A 34 8.20 13.62 -16.00
N MET A 35 8.71 12.99 -14.96
CA MET A 35 10.14 12.90 -14.69
C MET A 35 10.71 11.68 -15.39
N HIS A 36 11.66 11.89 -16.29
CA HIS A 36 12.31 10.87 -17.11
C HIS A 36 13.63 10.42 -16.49
N PHE A 37 13.65 9.19 -15.98
CA PHE A 37 14.83 8.49 -15.48
C PHE A 37 15.41 7.64 -16.61
N HIS A 38 16.59 8.05 -17.13
CA HIS A 38 17.26 7.40 -18.24
C HIS A 38 18.56 6.75 -17.78
N VAL A 39 18.80 5.52 -18.24
CA VAL A 39 19.99 4.73 -17.92
C VAL A 39 20.54 4.07 -19.18
N ASP A 40 21.80 4.38 -19.49
CA ASP A 40 22.63 3.60 -20.41
C ASP A 40 23.41 2.57 -19.59
N VAL A 41 23.09 1.28 -19.72
CA VAL A 41 23.77 0.22 -18.98
C VAL A 41 25.21 0.08 -19.45
N ASN A 42 26.17 0.40 -18.57
CA ASN A 42 27.57 0.46 -18.94
C ASN A 42 28.47 -0.19 -17.89
N PHE A 43 28.87 -1.43 -18.12
CA PHE A 43 29.75 -2.19 -17.23
C PHE A 43 31.18 -1.66 -17.13
N GLU A 44 31.57 -0.68 -17.99
CA GLU A 44 32.89 -0.08 -17.96
C GLU A 44 33.00 1.10 -16.99
N THR A 45 31.87 1.66 -16.55
CA THR A 45 31.85 2.85 -15.68
C THR A 45 31.83 2.52 -14.20
N GLY A 46 31.78 1.25 -13.82
CA GLY A 46 31.80 0.80 -12.44
C GLY A 46 33.11 1.16 -11.71
N GLN A 47 33.09 1.18 -10.40
CA GLN A 47 34.28 1.34 -9.57
C GLN A 47 35.10 0.03 -9.57
N PRO A 48 36.43 0.07 -9.31
CA PRO A 48 37.28 -1.13 -9.30
C PRO A 48 36.75 -2.27 -8.43
N ASP A 49 36.14 -1.96 -7.29
CA ASP A 49 35.55 -2.92 -6.37
C ASP A 49 34.10 -3.29 -6.71
N TYR A 50 33.46 -2.51 -7.59
CA TYR A 50 32.08 -2.69 -8.05
C TYR A 50 32.01 -2.41 -9.54
N PRO A 51 32.47 -3.35 -10.40
CA PRO A 51 32.55 -3.13 -11.85
C PRO A 51 31.16 -2.99 -12.50
N ILE A 52 30.13 -3.47 -11.83
CA ILE A 52 28.72 -3.34 -12.27
C ILE A 52 28.08 -2.19 -11.49
N GLY A 53 27.54 -1.21 -12.23
CA GLY A 53 26.95 0.00 -11.65
C GLY A 53 25.63 -0.23 -10.92
N TRP A 54 25.23 0.79 -10.20
CA TRP A 54 23.95 0.86 -9.51
C TRP A 54 23.26 2.21 -9.83
N PRO A 55 22.83 2.40 -11.09
CA PRO A 55 22.13 3.61 -11.50
C PRO A 55 20.89 3.83 -10.64
N ARG A 56 20.77 5.06 -10.16
CA ARG A 56 19.69 5.44 -9.25
C ARG A 56 19.37 6.92 -9.35
N THR A 57 18.17 7.26 -8.91
CA THR A 57 17.78 8.63 -8.64
C THR A 57 16.96 8.68 -7.37
N TYR A 58 17.02 9.77 -6.62
CA TYR A 58 16.16 9.96 -5.46
C TYR A 58 15.58 11.36 -5.42
N LEU A 59 14.28 11.41 -5.14
CA LEU A 59 13.57 12.62 -4.80
C LEU A 59 13.87 12.98 -3.34
N ARG A 60 14.35 14.19 -3.08
CA ARG A 60 14.43 14.73 -1.73
C ARG A 60 13.05 15.20 -1.27
N VAL A 61 12.57 14.58 -0.20
CA VAL A 61 11.33 15.00 0.45
C VAL A 61 11.63 16.25 1.29
N THR A 62 10.88 17.33 1.07
CA THR A 62 11.05 18.58 1.84
C THR A 62 10.69 18.37 3.30
N GLU A 63 11.26 19.15 4.21
CA GLU A 63 11.02 19.02 5.66
C GLU A 63 9.53 19.03 6.00
N ALA A 64 8.75 19.89 5.35
CA ALA A 64 7.31 20.01 5.55
C ALA A 64 6.51 18.78 5.05
N GLN A 65 7.11 17.91 4.24
CA GLN A 65 6.47 16.72 3.65
C GLN A 65 6.98 15.41 4.26
N ARG A 66 7.84 15.44 5.28
CA ARG A 66 8.47 14.23 5.84
C ARG A 66 7.55 13.36 6.68
N ASP A 67 6.53 13.95 7.28
CA ASP A 67 5.57 13.21 8.09
C ASP A 67 4.46 12.64 7.20
N TRP A 68 4.48 11.31 7.08
CA TRP A 68 3.52 10.54 6.29
C TRP A 68 2.47 9.83 7.15
N THR A 69 2.47 10.04 8.47
CA THR A 69 1.56 9.33 9.41
C THR A 69 0.09 9.58 9.13
N GLY A 70 -0.26 10.76 8.61
CA GLY A 70 -1.63 11.13 8.22
C GLY A 70 -2.04 10.68 6.81
N TRP A 71 -1.22 9.86 6.13
CA TRP A 71 -1.47 9.41 4.77
C TRP A 71 -1.64 7.90 4.69
N ASP A 72 -2.50 7.45 3.77
CA ASP A 72 -2.80 6.03 3.59
C ASP A 72 -1.91 5.36 2.55
N PHE A 73 -1.57 6.08 1.46
CA PHE A 73 -0.87 5.50 0.32
C PHE A 73 0.22 6.42 -0.25
N VAL A 74 1.26 5.79 -0.79
CA VAL A 74 2.14 6.35 -1.82
C VAL A 74 1.59 5.92 -3.17
N ASP A 75 1.38 6.85 -4.09
CA ASP A 75 0.69 6.64 -5.35
C ASP A 75 1.45 7.30 -6.50
N PHE A 76 1.63 6.60 -7.63
CA PHE A 76 2.25 7.14 -8.82
C PHE A 76 1.98 6.30 -10.05
N TRP A 77 2.26 6.88 -11.21
CA TRP A 77 2.25 6.20 -12.48
C TRP A 77 3.66 6.06 -13.01
N LEU A 78 3.91 4.94 -13.70
CA LEU A 78 5.19 4.63 -14.32
C LEU A 78 4.95 4.14 -15.74
N TYR A 79 5.57 4.80 -16.72
CA TYR A 79 5.71 4.33 -18.09
C TYR A 79 7.15 3.88 -18.30
N ALA A 80 7.38 2.84 -19.10
CA ALA A 80 8.72 2.31 -19.26
C ALA A 80 9.00 1.81 -20.69
N GLU A 81 10.22 2.13 -21.16
CA GLU A 81 10.78 1.63 -22.41
C GLU A 81 12.14 0.95 -22.15
N THR A 82 12.50 0.04 -23.01
CA THR A 82 13.81 -0.62 -22.99
C THR A 82 14.20 -1.06 -24.41
N SER A 83 15.50 -1.07 -24.69
CA SER A 83 16.08 -1.64 -25.91
C SER A 83 15.85 -3.17 -26.02
N ARG A 84 15.55 -3.83 -24.90
CA ARG A 84 15.26 -5.27 -24.84
C ARG A 84 13.84 -5.58 -25.33
N GLU A 85 13.56 -6.86 -25.59
CA GLU A 85 12.22 -7.32 -25.90
C GLU A 85 11.27 -7.12 -24.69
N SER A 86 11.74 -7.39 -23.49
CA SER A 86 10.99 -7.24 -22.23
C SER A 86 11.91 -6.90 -21.06
N PHE A 87 11.34 -6.40 -19.98
CA PHE A 87 12.03 -6.19 -18.71
C PHE A 87 12.31 -7.51 -17.98
N PRO A 88 13.40 -7.60 -17.19
CA PRO A 88 13.62 -8.73 -16.28
C PRO A 88 12.65 -8.65 -15.09
N SER A 89 12.51 -9.75 -14.33
CA SER A 89 11.64 -9.81 -13.14
C SER A 89 12.02 -8.83 -12.01
N THR A 90 13.27 -8.38 -12.01
CA THR A 90 13.80 -7.38 -11.06
C THR A 90 14.20 -6.11 -11.80
N ALA A 91 13.24 -5.54 -12.55
CA ALA A 91 13.51 -4.46 -13.49
C ALA A 91 13.91 -3.15 -12.79
N LEU A 92 13.12 -2.71 -11.81
CA LEU A 92 13.25 -1.41 -11.17
C LEU A 92 12.96 -1.54 -9.68
N GLY A 93 13.87 -1.08 -8.84
CA GLY A 93 13.65 -1.00 -7.40
C GLY A 93 13.05 0.34 -6.99
N PHE A 94 12.19 0.31 -5.98
CA PHE A 94 11.57 1.47 -5.35
C PHE A 94 11.84 1.43 -3.85
N ILE A 95 12.37 2.53 -3.29
CA ILE A 95 12.69 2.64 -1.86
C ILE A 95 12.06 3.90 -1.29
N VAL A 96 11.41 3.77 -0.14
CA VAL A 96 11.10 4.90 0.75
C VAL A 96 12.14 4.92 1.86
N ARG A 97 12.93 6.00 1.92
CA ARG A 97 14.06 6.15 2.82
C ARG A 97 13.69 6.91 4.08
N CYS A 98 13.94 6.28 5.22
CA CYS A 98 13.93 6.89 6.54
C CYS A 98 15.37 7.21 6.99
N PRO A 99 15.59 7.95 8.10
CA PRO A 99 16.92 8.32 8.59
C PRO A 99 17.84 7.13 8.85
N ASP A 100 17.30 6.07 9.44
CA ASP A 100 18.02 4.81 9.63
C ASP A 100 17.96 3.97 8.35
N ARG A 101 19.13 3.71 7.75
CA ARG A 101 19.27 2.89 6.55
C ARG A 101 18.77 1.45 6.72
N ASN A 102 18.77 0.92 7.94
CA ASN A 102 18.24 -0.40 8.25
C ASN A 102 16.71 -0.40 8.40
N ASN A 103 16.11 0.77 8.47
CA ASN A 103 14.69 0.99 8.69
C ASN A 103 14.04 1.69 7.49
N GLN A 104 14.19 1.11 6.31
CA GLN A 104 13.60 1.60 5.06
C GLN A 104 12.65 0.57 4.47
N TRP A 105 11.65 1.03 3.73
CA TRP A 105 10.81 0.13 2.94
C TRP A 105 11.28 0.07 1.50
N GLN A 106 11.38 -1.14 0.96
CA GLN A 106 11.81 -1.39 -0.41
C GLN A 106 10.92 -2.42 -1.08
N THR A 107 10.64 -2.22 -2.38
CA THR A 107 9.95 -3.17 -3.23
C THR A 107 10.53 -3.16 -4.65
N THR A 108 10.20 -4.17 -5.43
CA THR A 108 10.48 -4.21 -6.87
C THR A 108 9.23 -3.82 -7.63
N LEU A 109 9.39 -2.96 -8.62
CA LEU A 109 8.34 -2.61 -9.56
C LEU A 109 8.43 -3.53 -10.78
N GLU A 110 7.27 -3.87 -11.33
CA GLU A 110 7.13 -4.68 -12.54
C GLU A 110 6.60 -3.81 -13.68
N PRO A 111 7.46 -2.98 -14.32
CA PRO A 111 7.04 -2.13 -15.43
C PRO A 111 6.66 -3.00 -16.63
N LYS A 112 5.74 -2.49 -17.43
CA LYS A 112 5.38 -3.06 -18.73
C LYS A 112 5.93 -2.15 -19.83
N LYS A 113 6.63 -2.75 -20.79
CA LYS A 113 7.19 -2.00 -21.92
C LYS A 113 6.06 -1.37 -22.74
N GLY A 114 6.15 -0.05 -22.95
CA GLY A 114 5.19 0.72 -23.76
C GLY A 114 3.85 0.98 -23.09
N GLU A 115 3.71 0.74 -21.79
CA GLU A 115 2.44 0.92 -21.08
C GLU A 115 2.60 1.72 -19.79
N TRP A 116 1.59 2.51 -19.44
CA TRP A 116 1.46 3.09 -18.12
C TRP A 116 1.00 2.04 -17.11
N VAL A 117 1.75 1.88 -16.01
CA VAL A 117 1.39 1.04 -14.87
C VAL A 117 1.14 1.92 -13.66
N HIS A 118 0.00 1.72 -12.99
CA HIS A 118 -0.35 2.42 -11.76
C HIS A 118 0.18 1.65 -10.54
N TYR A 119 0.93 2.34 -9.69
CA TYR A 119 1.43 1.81 -8.44
C TYR A 119 0.80 2.54 -7.27
N ARG A 120 0.31 1.77 -6.31
CA ARG A 120 -0.23 2.27 -5.04
C ARG A 120 0.20 1.36 -3.91
N PHE A 121 0.91 1.92 -2.96
CA PHE A 121 1.44 1.19 -1.82
C PHE A 121 0.95 1.79 -0.51
N PRO A 122 0.50 0.96 0.46
CA PRO A 122 0.13 1.45 1.78
C PRO A 122 1.32 2.11 2.50
N VAL A 123 1.12 3.29 3.07
CA VAL A 123 2.13 3.97 3.92
C VAL A 123 2.47 3.11 5.14
N SER A 124 1.56 2.25 5.58
CA SER A 124 1.83 1.28 6.66
C SER A 124 2.96 0.27 6.37
N ASN A 125 3.43 0.18 5.12
CA ASN A 125 4.62 -0.59 4.77
C ASN A 125 5.92 0.15 5.15
N VAL A 126 5.86 1.47 5.34
CA VAL A 126 7.01 2.30 5.71
C VAL A 126 7.28 2.15 7.20
N PRO A 127 8.45 1.67 7.63
CA PRO A 127 8.72 1.37 9.03
C PRO A 127 8.71 2.60 9.95
N ASP A 128 9.16 3.75 9.43
CA ASP A 128 9.14 5.04 10.14
C ASP A 128 8.50 6.13 9.27
N PRO A 129 7.16 6.19 9.21
CA PRO A 129 6.46 7.19 8.41
C PRO A 129 6.53 8.61 9.01
N THR A 130 7.02 8.77 10.24
CA THR A 130 7.12 10.09 10.89
C THR A 130 8.23 10.95 10.29
N ASN A 131 9.19 10.36 9.60
CA ASN A 131 10.37 11.08 9.12
C ASN A 131 10.93 10.49 7.82
N VAL A 132 10.16 10.59 6.73
CA VAL A 132 10.60 10.14 5.40
C VAL A 132 11.51 11.18 4.77
N HIS A 133 12.71 10.79 4.33
CA HIS A 133 13.72 11.69 3.78
C HIS A 133 13.76 11.71 2.26
N ALA A 134 13.51 10.56 1.64
CA ALA A 134 13.55 10.46 0.18
C ALA A 134 12.74 9.29 -0.37
N VAL A 135 12.35 9.41 -1.63
CA VAL A 135 11.90 8.31 -2.47
C VAL A 135 12.98 8.03 -3.50
N GLN A 136 13.36 6.77 -3.68
CA GLN A 136 14.42 6.39 -4.61
C GLN A 136 13.92 5.37 -5.64
N LEU A 137 14.34 5.57 -6.89
CA LEU A 137 14.32 4.57 -7.96
C LEU A 137 15.76 4.10 -8.21
N PHE A 138 15.93 2.82 -8.49
CA PHE A 138 17.25 2.27 -8.84
C PHE A 138 17.12 1.01 -9.70
N ILE A 139 18.16 0.73 -10.45
CA ILE A 139 18.36 -0.56 -11.11
C ILE A 139 19.66 -1.19 -10.62
N SER A 140 19.77 -2.51 -10.77
CA SER A 140 21.07 -3.21 -10.75
C SER A 140 21.45 -3.53 -12.18
N GLU A 141 22.55 -2.99 -12.67
CA GLU A 141 23.03 -3.30 -14.02
C GLU A 141 23.27 -4.80 -14.24
N ALA A 142 23.51 -5.55 -13.15
CA ALA A 142 23.66 -7.02 -13.22
C ALA A 142 22.41 -7.75 -13.78
N ASN A 143 21.25 -7.11 -13.78
CA ASN A 143 20.03 -7.67 -14.35
C ASN A 143 19.89 -7.41 -15.85
N TYR A 144 20.82 -6.67 -16.45
CA TYR A 144 20.80 -6.18 -17.82
C TYR A 144 22.07 -6.56 -18.56
N ALA A 145 22.12 -6.33 -19.87
CA ALA A 145 23.32 -6.48 -20.67
C ALA A 145 24.00 -5.13 -20.88
N HIS A 146 25.32 -5.14 -21.03
CA HIS A 146 26.08 -3.96 -21.44
C HIS A 146 25.53 -3.41 -22.76
N GLY A 147 25.23 -2.12 -22.82
CA GLY A 147 24.60 -1.43 -23.95
C GLY A 147 23.09 -1.46 -23.99
N ASP A 148 22.43 -2.07 -23.00
CA ASP A 148 20.98 -1.90 -22.85
C ASP A 148 20.65 -0.43 -22.50
N VAL A 149 19.54 0.06 -23.05
CA VAL A 149 18.99 1.39 -22.76
C VAL A 149 17.66 1.22 -22.03
N LEU A 150 17.50 1.95 -20.94
CA LEU A 150 16.32 1.90 -20.08
C LEU A 150 15.78 3.31 -19.87
N ASP A 151 14.50 3.47 -20.11
CA ASP A 151 13.79 4.73 -19.95
C ASP A 151 12.56 4.52 -19.09
N PHE A 152 12.44 5.29 -18.02
CA PHE A 152 11.31 5.25 -17.11
C PHE A 152 10.76 6.67 -16.91
N TRP A 153 9.45 6.86 -17.12
CA TRP A 153 8.76 8.11 -16.83
C TRP A 153 7.89 7.90 -15.60
N ILE A 154 8.22 8.64 -14.53
CA ILE A 154 7.39 8.67 -13.32
C ILE A 154 6.55 9.94 -13.33
N ASP A 155 5.26 9.78 -13.08
CA ASP A 155 4.32 10.90 -13.08
C ASP A 155 3.36 10.79 -11.91
N GLU A 156 2.89 11.95 -11.45
CA GLU A 156 1.89 12.06 -10.40
C GLU A 156 2.30 11.41 -9.07
N LEU A 157 3.60 11.39 -8.71
CA LEU A 157 4.04 10.86 -7.42
C LEU A 157 3.46 11.70 -6.28
N ALA A 158 2.62 11.07 -5.47
CA ALA A 158 1.84 11.74 -4.44
C ALA A 158 1.60 10.84 -3.22
N LEU A 159 1.26 11.47 -2.11
CA LEU A 159 0.60 10.82 -0.99
C LEU A 159 -0.92 10.99 -1.13
N LEU A 160 -1.65 9.92 -0.83
CA LEU A 160 -3.11 9.92 -0.82
C LEU A 160 -3.63 9.54 0.56
N ARG A 161 -4.72 10.20 0.99
CA ARG A 161 -5.51 9.78 2.16
C ARG A 161 -7.00 9.75 1.82
N TYR A 162 -7.75 8.97 2.54
CA TYR A 162 -9.21 9.02 2.45
C TYR A 162 -9.70 10.38 2.98
N ALA A 163 -10.61 11.01 2.24
CA ALA A 163 -11.18 12.31 2.60
C ALA A 163 -12.43 12.19 3.49
N GLU A 164 -12.91 10.98 3.69
CA GLU A 164 -14.12 10.67 4.45
C GLU A 164 -13.91 9.40 5.27
N PRO A 165 -14.59 9.25 6.41
CA PRO A 165 -14.51 8.04 7.23
C PRO A 165 -14.71 6.78 6.40
N THR A 166 -13.74 5.88 6.45
CA THR A 166 -13.73 4.69 5.60
C THR A 166 -13.23 3.48 6.38
N ILE A 167 -13.98 2.36 6.32
CA ILE A 167 -13.48 1.07 6.78
C ILE A 167 -12.58 0.50 5.68
N VAL A 168 -11.31 0.25 6.01
CA VAL A 168 -10.31 -0.29 5.08
C VAL A 168 -9.98 -1.75 5.34
N ALA A 169 -10.33 -2.28 6.50
CA ALA A 169 -10.23 -3.71 6.79
C ALA A 169 -11.26 -4.13 7.84
N VAL A 170 -11.79 -5.33 7.66
CA VAL A 170 -12.55 -6.09 8.66
C VAL A 170 -11.96 -7.48 8.71
N ARG A 171 -11.69 -8.00 9.92
CA ARG A 171 -11.16 -9.35 10.10
C ARG A 171 -11.64 -9.94 11.43
N PRO A 172 -12.18 -11.14 11.48
CA PRO A 172 -12.31 -11.88 12.73
C PRO A 172 -10.90 -12.12 13.29
N LEU A 173 -10.73 -12.04 14.62
CA LEU A 173 -9.43 -12.34 15.26
C LEU A 173 -9.00 -13.79 15.03
N ASN A 174 -9.97 -14.70 14.97
CA ASN A 174 -9.76 -16.10 14.63
C ASN A 174 -10.59 -16.41 13.37
N GLN A 175 -9.97 -16.99 12.36
CA GLN A 175 -10.67 -17.43 11.15
C GLN A 175 -11.54 -18.66 11.40
N VAL A 176 -11.32 -19.35 12.52
CA VAL A 176 -12.10 -20.49 12.98
C VAL A 176 -12.54 -20.20 14.41
N ALA A 177 -13.82 -20.38 14.69
CA ALA A 177 -14.41 -20.26 16.03
C ALA A 177 -15.32 -21.46 16.33
N TYR A 178 -15.62 -21.69 17.59
CA TYR A 178 -16.58 -22.70 17.97
C TYR A 178 -18.03 -22.19 17.80
N ALA A 179 -18.91 -23.07 17.39
CA ALA A 179 -20.31 -22.76 17.12
C ALA A 179 -21.11 -22.37 18.40
N ASP A 180 -20.59 -22.69 19.57
CA ASP A 180 -21.10 -22.34 20.91
C ASP A 180 -20.41 -21.12 21.53
N ALA A 181 -19.55 -20.40 20.76
CA ALA A 181 -18.91 -19.20 21.26
C ALA A 181 -19.93 -18.09 21.54
N ASP A 182 -19.90 -17.50 22.74
CA ASP A 182 -20.77 -16.39 23.09
C ASP A 182 -20.42 -15.10 22.39
N VAL A 183 -19.12 -14.90 22.11
CA VAL A 183 -18.57 -13.66 21.57
C VAL A 183 -17.52 -13.96 20.52
N LEU A 184 -17.68 -13.35 19.34
CA LEU A 184 -16.62 -13.21 18.35
C LEU A 184 -15.91 -11.88 18.55
N ARG A 185 -14.60 -11.86 18.31
CA ARG A 185 -13.83 -10.62 18.29
C ARG A 185 -13.51 -10.25 16.85
N VAL A 186 -13.90 -9.06 16.45
CA VAL A 186 -13.72 -8.53 15.09
C VAL A 186 -12.78 -7.35 15.15
N ARG A 187 -11.73 -7.41 14.34
CA ARG A 187 -10.84 -6.28 14.13
C ARG A 187 -11.34 -5.46 12.96
N VAL A 188 -11.53 -4.16 13.18
CA VAL A 188 -11.92 -3.18 12.16
C VAL A 188 -10.85 -2.10 12.10
N LYS A 189 -10.42 -1.74 10.90
CA LYS A 189 -9.54 -0.60 10.68
C LYS A 189 -10.31 0.50 9.95
N LEU A 190 -10.35 1.68 10.59
CA LEU A 190 -10.91 2.91 10.04
C LEU A 190 -9.79 3.89 9.68
N THR A 191 -10.08 4.75 8.71
CA THR A 191 -9.23 5.87 8.31
C THR A 191 -10.08 6.98 7.69
N GLY A 192 -9.49 8.17 7.48
CA GLY A 192 -10.15 9.31 6.84
C GLY A 192 -10.94 10.16 7.82
N MET A 193 -10.57 10.17 9.10
CA MET A 193 -11.15 11.02 10.14
C MET A 193 -10.09 11.96 10.71
N ASP A 194 -10.51 13.14 11.11
CA ASP A 194 -9.67 14.07 11.85
C ASP A 194 -9.55 13.66 13.33
N GLU A 195 -8.55 14.22 14.02
CA GLU A 195 -8.33 13.92 15.45
C GLU A 195 -9.56 14.28 16.29
N GLY A 196 -10.06 13.32 17.05
CA GLY A 196 -11.24 13.47 17.90
C GLY A 196 -12.57 13.19 17.20
N GLU A 197 -12.59 12.99 15.90
CA GLU A 197 -13.77 12.52 15.19
C GLU A 197 -14.03 11.04 15.47
N ALA A 198 -15.29 10.65 15.43
CA ALA A 198 -15.71 9.28 15.59
C ALA A 198 -17.01 8.99 14.82
N VAL A 199 -17.14 7.77 14.32
CA VAL A 199 -18.31 7.28 13.59
C VAL A 199 -18.89 6.05 14.25
N GLU A 200 -20.19 5.85 14.08
CA GLU A 200 -20.84 4.62 14.49
C GLU A 200 -20.60 3.51 13.46
N VAL A 201 -20.00 2.41 13.90
CA VAL A 201 -19.70 1.22 13.08
C VAL A 201 -20.61 0.09 13.49
N LEU A 202 -21.31 -0.47 12.52
CA LEU A 202 -22.15 -1.64 12.67
C LEU A 202 -21.38 -2.87 12.23
N THR A 203 -21.21 -3.85 13.12
CA THR A 203 -20.69 -5.17 12.79
C THR A 203 -21.82 -6.19 12.78
N ARG A 204 -21.79 -7.11 11.83
CA ARG A 204 -22.81 -8.15 11.64
C ARG A 204 -22.17 -9.51 11.46
N LEU A 205 -22.85 -10.55 11.94
CA LEU A 205 -22.66 -11.93 11.52
C LEU A 205 -23.78 -12.28 10.55
N VAL A 206 -23.42 -12.74 9.36
CA VAL A 206 -24.35 -13.00 8.25
C VAL A 206 -24.22 -14.45 7.80
N ASP A 207 -25.33 -15.09 7.52
CA ASP A 207 -25.44 -16.41 6.92
C ASP A 207 -26.35 -16.34 5.70
N ASP A 208 -25.85 -16.73 4.53
CA ASP A 208 -26.54 -16.70 3.24
C ASP A 208 -27.32 -15.38 2.98
N GLY A 209 -26.69 -14.25 3.34
CA GLY A 209 -27.25 -12.90 3.19
C GLY A 209 -28.21 -12.47 4.32
N GLU A 210 -28.55 -13.34 5.27
CA GLU A 210 -29.37 -13.02 6.42
C GLU A 210 -28.52 -12.57 7.62
N THR A 211 -28.84 -11.43 8.23
CA THR A 211 -28.16 -10.95 9.44
C THR A 211 -28.63 -11.73 10.67
N LEU A 212 -27.77 -12.57 11.20
CA LEU A 212 -28.05 -13.34 12.42
C LEU A 212 -27.84 -12.53 13.70
N ARG A 213 -26.77 -11.72 13.73
CA ARG A 213 -26.36 -10.90 14.88
C ARG A 213 -25.78 -9.59 14.42
N GLN A 214 -25.92 -8.55 15.24
CA GLN A 214 -25.31 -7.25 15.00
C GLN A 214 -24.93 -6.54 16.29
N SER A 215 -23.94 -5.68 16.20
CA SER A 215 -23.48 -4.79 17.27
C SER A 215 -23.06 -3.45 16.67
N ALA A 216 -23.39 -2.36 17.35
CA ALA A 216 -22.96 -1.00 16.96
C ALA A 216 -22.00 -0.45 18.01
N THR A 217 -20.96 0.25 17.55
CA THR A 217 -19.95 0.86 18.43
C THR A 217 -19.41 2.14 17.78
N THR A 218 -19.27 3.20 18.57
CA THR A 218 -18.63 4.45 18.11
C THR A 218 -17.11 4.30 18.16
N LEU A 219 -16.44 4.54 17.03
CA LEU A 219 -14.99 4.35 16.86
C LEU A 219 -14.36 5.59 16.20
N GLY A 220 -13.17 5.96 16.65
CA GLY A 220 -12.31 6.94 16.01
C GLY A 220 -11.44 6.31 14.92
N ASP A 221 -10.48 7.07 14.40
CA ASP A 221 -9.48 6.59 13.45
C ASP A 221 -8.61 5.48 14.04
N GLY A 222 -8.12 4.58 13.18
CA GLY A 222 -7.20 3.52 13.59
C GLY A 222 -7.79 2.10 13.59
N THR A 223 -7.13 1.22 14.34
CA THR A 223 -7.49 -0.21 14.42
C THR A 223 -8.12 -0.54 15.75
N HIS A 224 -9.35 -1.07 15.70
CA HIS A 224 -10.17 -1.40 16.88
C HIS A 224 -10.50 -2.89 16.89
N THR A 225 -10.63 -3.44 18.08
CA THR A 225 -11.14 -4.81 18.29
C THR A 225 -12.50 -4.72 18.99
N MET A 226 -13.54 -5.14 18.29
CA MET A 226 -14.92 -5.06 18.74
C MET A 226 -15.44 -6.44 19.13
N PRO A 227 -16.20 -6.56 20.22
CA PRO A 227 -16.95 -7.76 20.52
C PRO A 227 -18.24 -7.80 19.67
N LEU A 228 -18.47 -8.90 18.97
CA LEU A 228 -19.75 -9.22 18.34
C LEU A 228 -20.41 -10.33 19.16
N GLN A 229 -21.49 -9.99 19.87
CA GLN A 229 -22.24 -10.96 20.67
C GLN A 229 -22.95 -11.93 19.73
N VAL A 230 -22.60 -13.20 19.81
CA VAL A 230 -23.22 -14.25 18.99
C VAL A 230 -24.46 -14.78 19.69
N GLY A 231 -24.37 -15.02 20.99
CA GLY A 231 -25.48 -15.44 21.85
C GLY A 231 -26.23 -16.65 21.33
N GLY A 232 -25.99 -17.81 21.90
CA GLY A 232 -26.59 -19.05 21.47
C GLY A 232 -25.73 -19.84 20.48
N ARG A 233 -26.16 -21.08 20.29
CA ARG A 233 -25.45 -22.01 19.41
C ARG A 233 -25.75 -21.71 17.93
N LEU A 234 -24.70 -21.62 17.11
CA LEU A 234 -24.79 -21.61 15.65
C LEU A 234 -24.60 -23.03 15.11
N GLU A 235 -25.04 -23.28 13.91
CA GLU A 235 -24.65 -24.51 13.20
C GLU A 235 -23.20 -24.40 12.69
N PRO A 236 -22.45 -25.51 12.66
CA PRO A 236 -21.14 -25.51 12.00
C PRO A 236 -21.28 -25.17 10.51
N GLY A 237 -20.46 -24.23 10.03
CA GLY A 237 -20.57 -23.72 8.66
C GLY A 237 -19.65 -22.53 8.41
N GLU A 238 -19.77 -21.95 7.23
CA GLU A 238 -19.10 -20.70 6.86
C GLU A 238 -20.09 -19.54 7.00
N TYR A 239 -19.62 -18.47 7.62
CA TYR A 239 -20.37 -17.26 7.88
C TYR A 239 -19.56 -16.05 7.41
N GLU A 240 -20.22 -14.92 7.19
CA GLU A 240 -19.56 -13.66 6.93
C GLU A 240 -19.62 -12.75 8.16
N VAL A 241 -18.48 -12.15 8.49
CA VAL A 241 -18.39 -11.00 9.39
C VAL A 241 -18.33 -9.75 8.54
N GLN A 242 -19.32 -8.89 8.71
CA GLN A 242 -19.42 -7.63 7.96
C GLN A 242 -19.21 -6.43 8.87
N ALA A 243 -18.63 -5.35 8.33
CA ALA A 243 -18.54 -4.04 8.98
C ALA A 243 -18.99 -2.94 8.03
N GLN A 244 -19.75 -1.97 8.55
CA GLN A 244 -20.32 -0.85 7.82
C GLN A 244 -20.36 0.39 8.72
N ILE A 245 -20.00 1.57 8.20
CA ILE A 245 -20.27 2.83 8.88
C ILE A 245 -21.76 3.13 8.73
N VAL A 246 -22.43 3.49 9.83
CA VAL A 246 -23.85 3.85 9.80
C VAL A 246 -24.06 5.05 8.87
N GLY A 247 -24.99 4.90 7.92
CA GLY A 247 -25.25 5.91 6.88
C GLY A 247 -24.40 5.79 5.62
N SER A 248 -23.46 4.84 5.57
CA SER A 248 -22.67 4.54 4.34
C SER A 248 -23.26 3.33 3.61
N ASP A 249 -23.21 3.34 2.28
CA ASP A 249 -23.62 2.19 1.47
C ASP A 249 -22.50 1.13 1.35
N ARG A 250 -21.28 1.45 1.83
CA ARG A 250 -20.12 0.58 1.70
C ARG A 250 -20.04 -0.39 2.88
N THR A 251 -20.04 -1.69 2.57
CA THR A 251 -19.82 -2.78 3.52
C THR A 251 -18.55 -3.53 3.15
N LEU A 252 -17.73 -3.87 4.14
CA LEU A 252 -16.65 -4.85 3.99
C LEU A 252 -17.02 -6.13 4.69
N SER A 253 -16.66 -7.28 4.12
CA SER A 253 -16.89 -8.60 4.68
C SER A 253 -15.64 -9.47 4.68
N GLU A 254 -15.60 -10.43 5.58
CA GLU A 254 -14.57 -11.47 5.69
C GLU A 254 -15.22 -12.76 6.19
N THR A 255 -14.78 -13.90 5.65
CA THR A 255 -15.34 -15.21 6.03
C THR A 255 -14.78 -15.68 7.37
N ILE A 256 -15.64 -16.29 8.17
CA ILE A 256 -15.29 -17.03 9.39
C ILE A 256 -15.92 -18.42 9.34
N ARG A 257 -15.16 -19.43 9.74
CA ARG A 257 -15.66 -20.80 9.84
C ARG A 257 -16.04 -21.15 11.28
N MET A 258 -17.28 -21.57 11.48
CA MET A 258 -17.75 -22.14 12.75
C MET A 258 -17.58 -23.66 12.73
N VAL A 259 -17.05 -24.21 13.81
CA VAL A 259 -16.85 -25.65 13.97
C VAL A 259 -17.54 -26.12 15.25
N SER A 260 -17.92 -27.41 15.31
CA SER A 260 -18.48 -28.00 16.54
C SER A 260 -17.47 -27.87 17.68
N SER A 261 -17.98 -27.55 18.86
CA SER A 261 -17.19 -27.58 20.10
C SER A 261 -16.74 -28.99 20.42
N PRO A 262 -15.46 -29.21 20.75
CA PRO A 262 -14.98 -30.56 21.14
C PRO A 262 -15.58 -31.06 22.44
N TRP A 263 -16.23 -30.17 23.21
CA TRP A 263 -16.88 -30.47 24.50
C TRP A 263 -18.34 -30.92 24.35
N GLU A 264 -18.91 -30.97 23.14
CA GLU A 264 -20.30 -31.36 22.88
C GLU A 264 -20.57 -32.87 23.00
N GLY A 265 -19.53 -33.68 23.21
CA GLY A 265 -19.67 -35.14 23.32
C GLY A 265 -19.83 -35.72 24.74
N ASP A 266 -19.62 -34.94 25.80
CA ASP A 266 -19.49 -35.46 27.16
C ASP A 266 -20.67 -35.19 28.09
N ALA A 267 -21.79 -34.69 27.54
CA ALA A 267 -23.04 -34.56 28.33
C ALA A 267 -23.97 -35.77 28.09
N GLN A 268 -23.60 -36.95 28.61
CA GLN A 268 -24.50 -38.08 28.84
C GLN A 268 -24.62 -38.37 30.31
#